data_ebf9eb2914b2e1f2f46847dca96bfde9
#
_entry.id   ebf9eb2914b2e1f2f46847dca96bfde9
#
_cell.length_a   1.000
_cell.length_b   1.000
_cell.length_c   1.000
_cell.angle_alpha   90.00
_cell.angle_beta   90.00
_cell.angle_gamma   90.00
#
_symmetry.space_group_name_H-M   'P 1'
#
loop_
_entity.id
_entity.type
_entity.pdbx_description
1 polymer ?
#
loop_
_entity_poly.entity_id
_entity_poly.type
_entity_poly.pdbx_seq_one_letter_code
_entity_poly.pdbx_strand_id
1 'polypeptide(L)'
;MEPNILKEIEELIESIQGREELRIEIIITKSDDKKGNFEIKDITSKSTNNNDLIEKRVTETLRELGVPVHLEGYGYIRNAIIIGINNPQILKNITKGLYPEIARINQTTSSKVERAVRYAIENSWKKDAYRGLKRTLFQTSIDEKKDKPTNSHYISTIVDYIKHLN
;
A
#
# COMPACT_ATOMS: atom_id res chain seq x y z
N MET A 1 30.90 2.65 34.64
CA MET A 1 30.47 1.38 33.99
C MET A 1 29.93 1.79 32.62
N GLU A 2 30.68 1.53 31.56
CA GLU A 2 30.19 1.84 30.23
C GLU A 2 29.04 0.88 29.92
N PRO A 3 27.89 1.37 29.45
CA PRO A 3 26.82 0.47 29.01
C PRO A 3 27.35 -0.38 27.85
N ASN A 4 27.27 -1.69 28.01
CA ASN A 4 27.73 -2.60 26.96
C ASN A 4 26.65 -2.65 25.87
N ILE A 5 26.75 -1.71 24.93
CA ILE A 5 25.83 -1.55 23.79
C ILE A 5 25.64 -2.87 23.03
N LEU A 6 26.71 -3.67 22.93
CA LEU A 6 26.67 -4.99 22.27
C LEU A 6 25.72 -5.95 23.03
N LYS A 7 25.74 -5.93 24.35
CA LYS A 7 24.88 -6.80 25.14
C LYS A 7 23.40 -6.43 25.03
N GLU A 8 23.09 -5.13 25.00
CA GLU A 8 21.70 -4.66 24.79
C GLU A 8 21.20 -4.97 23.39
N ILE A 9 22.06 -4.90 22.38
CA ILE A 9 21.74 -5.31 21.00
C ILE A 9 21.52 -6.81 20.93
N GLU A 10 22.35 -7.63 21.57
CA GLU A 10 22.19 -9.08 21.64
C GLU A 10 20.86 -9.48 22.32
N GLU A 11 20.56 -8.88 23.48
CA GLU A 11 19.29 -9.13 24.20
C GLU A 11 18.07 -8.71 23.35
N LEU A 12 18.20 -7.63 22.56
CA LEU A 12 17.15 -7.20 21.64
C LEU A 12 16.98 -8.20 20.49
N ILE A 13 18.06 -8.67 19.89
CA ILE A 13 18.03 -9.66 18.80
C ILE A 13 17.42 -10.98 19.30
N GLU A 14 17.76 -11.44 20.50
CA GLU A 14 17.17 -12.65 21.08
C GLU A 14 15.67 -12.50 21.36
N SER A 15 15.21 -11.33 21.76
CA SER A 15 13.77 -11.06 22.01
C SER A 15 12.91 -11.11 20.75
N ILE A 16 13.55 -11.11 19.56
CA ILE A 16 12.90 -10.94 18.26
C ILE A 16 12.90 -12.23 17.43
N GLN A 17 13.46 -13.32 17.97
CA GLN A 17 13.47 -14.61 17.27
C GLN A 17 12.04 -15.03 16.87
N GLY A 18 11.77 -15.02 15.56
CA GLY A 18 10.49 -15.40 14.97
C GLY A 18 9.76 -14.31 14.17
N ARG A 19 10.29 -13.12 14.03
CA ARG A 19 9.73 -12.08 13.16
C ARG A 19 10.51 -12.00 11.84
N GLU A 20 9.81 -12.09 10.72
CA GLU A 20 10.41 -12.25 9.37
C GLU A 20 11.20 -11.03 8.88
N GLU A 21 10.95 -9.83 9.35
CA GLU A 21 11.73 -8.63 9.03
C GLU A 21 11.76 -7.67 10.22
N LEU A 22 12.95 -7.36 10.70
CA LEU A 22 13.20 -6.35 11.71
C LEU A 22 14.15 -5.28 11.17
N ARG A 23 13.75 -4.04 11.28
CA ARG A 23 14.60 -2.90 11.01
C ARG A 23 14.86 -2.14 12.31
N ILE A 24 16.12 -2.15 12.74
CA ILE A 24 16.57 -1.42 13.93
C ILE A 24 17.30 -0.17 13.46
N GLU A 25 16.89 0.98 13.96
CA GLU A 25 17.60 2.25 13.75
C GLU A 25 18.25 2.66 15.07
N ILE A 26 19.59 2.73 15.09
CA ILE A 26 20.36 3.19 16.24
C ILE A 26 20.66 4.67 16.03
N ILE A 27 20.04 5.53 16.84
CA ILE A 27 20.29 6.97 16.81
C ILE A 27 21.33 7.29 17.88
N ILE A 28 22.55 7.63 17.44
CA ILE A 28 23.62 8.08 18.33
C ILE A 28 23.57 9.60 18.36
N THR A 29 23.12 10.17 19.48
CA THR A 29 23.18 11.62 19.72
C THR A 29 24.41 11.94 20.57
N LYS A 30 25.25 12.85 20.06
CA LYS A 30 26.39 13.40 20.81
C LYS A 30 25.87 14.55 21.68
N SER A 31 25.83 14.37 23.00
CA SER A 31 25.59 15.49 23.91
C SER A 31 26.94 16.11 24.30
N ASP A 32 26.95 17.40 24.54
CA ASP A 32 28.17 18.16 24.94
C ASP A 32 28.74 17.75 26.30
N ASP A 33 27.99 17.02 27.09
CA ASP A 33 28.44 16.38 28.30
C ASP A 33 28.99 14.99 27.99
N LYS A 34 30.24 14.77 28.13
CA LYS A 34 31.12 13.60 27.92
C LYS A 34 30.51 12.18 28.06
N LYS A 35 29.22 12.02 28.09
CA LYS A 35 28.45 10.75 28.03
C LYS A 35 27.53 10.79 26.81
N GLY A 36 27.88 10.05 25.78
CA GLY A 36 26.95 9.83 24.68
C GLY A 36 25.72 9.06 25.17
N ASN A 37 24.54 9.64 25.02
CA ASN A 37 23.29 8.91 25.20
C ASN A 37 22.93 8.24 23.87
N PHE A 38 22.60 6.96 23.91
CA PHE A 38 22.03 6.26 22.77
C PHE A 38 20.59 5.88 23.12
N GLU A 39 19.74 5.97 22.15
CA GLU A 39 18.34 5.56 22.24
C GLU A 39 18.08 4.54 21.16
N ILE A 40 17.74 3.32 21.56
CA ILE A 40 17.32 2.28 20.63
C ILE A 40 15.82 2.45 20.43
N LYS A 41 15.41 2.83 19.23
CA LYS A 41 14.00 2.89 18.86
C LYS A 41 13.62 1.65 18.08
N ASP A 42 12.66 0.91 18.60
CA ASP A 42 11.99 -0.14 17.82
C ASP A 42 11.14 0.53 16.73
N ILE A 43 11.60 0.45 15.48
CA ILE A 43 10.89 0.98 14.32
C ILE A 43 9.86 0.00 13.76
N THR A 44 9.79 -1.25 14.27
CA THR A 44 8.75 -2.20 13.87
C THR A 44 7.35 -1.64 14.12
N SER A 45 7.16 -0.91 15.22
CA SER A 45 5.90 -0.21 15.50
C SER A 45 5.59 0.90 14.50
N LYS A 46 6.63 1.60 13.98
CA LYS A 46 6.46 2.69 13.02
C LYS A 46 6.23 2.15 11.60
N SER A 47 6.84 1.02 11.24
CA SER A 47 6.59 0.32 9.97
C SER A 47 5.18 -0.30 9.95
N THR A 48 4.77 -0.94 11.04
CA THR A 48 3.43 -1.52 11.18
C THR A 48 2.36 -0.42 11.11
N ASN A 49 2.57 0.70 11.83
CA ASN A 49 1.66 1.85 11.78
C ASN A 49 1.59 2.49 10.39
N ASN A 50 2.68 2.50 9.61
CA ASN A 50 2.67 3.08 8.28
C ASN A 50 1.95 2.17 7.27
N ASN A 51 2.14 0.87 7.35
CA ASN A 51 1.43 -0.09 6.52
C ASN A 51 -0.07 -0.11 6.86
N ASP A 52 -0.43 -0.12 8.13
CA ASP A 52 -1.82 -0.05 8.58
C ASP A 52 -2.50 1.24 8.11
N LEU A 53 -1.77 2.37 8.14
CA LEU A 53 -2.26 3.65 7.64
C LEU A 53 -2.49 3.61 6.13
N ILE A 54 -1.55 3.05 5.37
CA ILE A 54 -1.68 2.87 3.91
C ILE A 54 -2.90 1.99 3.61
N GLU A 55 -3.04 0.85 4.28
CA GLU A 55 -4.18 -0.06 4.09
C GLU A 55 -5.52 0.60 4.40
N LYS A 56 -5.58 1.38 5.46
CA LYS A 56 -6.77 2.16 5.83
C LYS A 56 -7.12 3.17 4.73
N ARG A 57 -6.14 3.95 4.26
CA ARG A 57 -6.34 4.94 3.19
C ARG A 57 -6.80 4.30 1.88
N VAL A 58 -6.18 3.17 1.49
CA VAL A 58 -6.60 2.40 0.31
C VAL A 58 -8.07 1.98 0.45
N THR A 59 -8.44 1.46 1.62
CA THR A 59 -9.81 1.00 1.90
C THR A 59 -10.82 2.15 1.82
N GLU A 60 -10.50 3.29 2.43
CA GLU A 60 -11.34 4.50 2.41
C GLU A 60 -11.51 5.03 0.98
N THR A 61 -10.41 5.17 0.24
CA THR A 61 -10.41 5.62 -1.16
C THR A 61 -11.27 4.71 -2.05
N LEU A 62 -11.15 3.39 -1.93
CA LEU A 62 -11.95 2.45 -2.71
C LEU A 62 -13.45 2.52 -2.37
N ARG A 63 -13.81 2.79 -1.11
CA ARG A 63 -15.19 3.04 -0.69
C ARG A 63 -15.73 4.33 -1.27
N GLU A 64 -14.96 5.41 -1.22
CA GLU A 64 -15.32 6.71 -1.80
C GLU A 64 -15.46 6.64 -3.32
N LEU A 65 -14.72 5.77 -3.98
CA LEU A 65 -14.87 5.47 -5.41
C LEU A 65 -16.05 4.52 -5.70
N GLY A 66 -16.71 4.00 -4.67
CA GLY A 66 -17.86 3.11 -4.81
C GLY A 66 -17.55 1.72 -5.31
N VAL A 67 -16.33 1.23 -5.11
CA VAL A 67 -15.98 -0.15 -5.48
C VAL A 67 -16.71 -1.14 -4.57
N PRO A 68 -17.52 -2.09 -5.12
CA PRO A 68 -18.28 -3.00 -4.29
C PRO A 68 -17.39 -3.98 -3.53
N VAL A 69 -17.44 -3.94 -2.20
CA VAL A 69 -16.58 -4.72 -1.30
C VAL A 69 -16.76 -6.25 -1.45
N HIS A 70 -17.97 -6.69 -1.82
CA HIS A 70 -18.31 -8.12 -1.98
C HIS A 70 -17.75 -8.75 -3.26
N LEU A 71 -17.18 -7.97 -4.17
CA LEU A 71 -16.57 -8.48 -5.40
C LEU A 71 -15.11 -8.91 -5.15
N GLU A 72 -14.69 -10.06 -5.72
CA GLU A 72 -13.28 -10.49 -5.68
C GLU A 72 -12.34 -9.40 -6.22
N GLY A 73 -12.78 -8.69 -7.25
CA GLY A 73 -12.02 -7.58 -7.85
C GLY A 73 -11.70 -6.45 -6.87
N TYR A 74 -12.48 -6.25 -5.81
CA TYR A 74 -12.17 -5.30 -4.74
C TYR A 74 -10.85 -5.67 -4.04
N GLY A 75 -10.73 -6.92 -3.61
CA GLY A 75 -9.50 -7.42 -2.96
C GLY A 75 -8.29 -7.33 -3.90
N TYR A 76 -8.47 -7.64 -5.18
CA TYR A 76 -7.38 -7.56 -6.16
C TYR A 76 -6.96 -6.11 -6.45
N ILE A 77 -7.88 -5.15 -6.52
CA ILE A 77 -7.57 -3.72 -6.66
C ILE A 77 -6.84 -3.23 -5.41
N ARG A 78 -7.29 -3.61 -4.21
CA ARG A 78 -6.63 -3.25 -2.95
C ARG A 78 -5.18 -3.75 -2.92
N ASN A 79 -4.95 -5.02 -3.23
CA ASN A 79 -3.61 -5.60 -3.31
C ASN A 79 -2.76 -4.90 -4.39
N ALA A 80 -3.34 -4.61 -5.56
CA ALA A 80 -2.66 -3.90 -6.64
C ALA A 80 -2.15 -2.53 -6.21
N ILE A 81 -2.95 -1.78 -5.47
CA ILE A 81 -2.59 -0.45 -4.98
C ILE A 81 -1.49 -0.53 -3.92
N ILE A 82 -1.61 -1.43 -2.94
CA ILE A 82 -0.59 -1.63 -1.90
C ILE A 82 0.75 -2.05 -2.51
N ILE A 83 0.75 -3.02 -3.42
CA ILE A 83 1.96 -3.45 -4.13
C ILE A 83 2.54 -2.29 -4.95
N GLY A 84 1.71 -1.51 -5.65
CA GLY A 84 2.14 -0.36 -6.44
C GLY A 84 2.71 0.79 -5.61
N ILE A 85 2.23 1.00 -4.38
CA ILE A 85 2.80 1.98 -3.44
C ILE A 85 4.20 1.56 -3.02
N ASN A 86 4.38 0.27 -2.66
CA ASN A 86 5.65 -0.27 -2.18
C ASN A 86 6.66 -0.50 -3.32
N ASN A 87 6.19 -0.84 -4.52
CA ASN A 87 7.02 -1.05 -5.72
C ASN A 87 6.43 -0.35 -6.94
N PRO A 88 6.69 0.95 -7.14
CA PRO A 88 6.12 1.71 -8.26
C PRO A 88 6.54 1.21 -9.65
N GLN A 89 7.69 0.53 -9.77
CA GLN A 89 8.17 0.02 -11.05
C GLN A 89 7.26 -1.07 -11.64
N ILE A 90 6.54 -1.80 -10.77
CA ILE A 90 5.63 -2.87 -11.20
C ILE A 90 4.44 -2.32 -12.02
N LEU A 91 4.08 -1.04 -11.79
CA LEU A 91 3.00 -0.37 -12.52
C LEU A 91 3.31 -0.13 -13.99
N LYS A 92 4.59 -0.14 -14.38
CA LYS A 92 5.01 -0.04 -15.79
C LYS A 92 4.63 -1.28 -16.60
N ASN A 93 4.38 -2.40 -15.93
CA ASN A 93 4.08 -3.68 -16.58
C ASN A 93 2.98 -4.45 -15.82
N ILE A 94 1.78 -3.90 -15.79
CA ILE A 94 0.66 -4.44 -15.02
C ILE A 94 0.33 -5.86 -15.45
N THR A 95 0.28 -6.14 -16.74
CA THR A 95 -0.13 -7.46 -17.27
C THR A 95 0.90 -8.54 -16.97
N LYS A 96 2.20 -8.25 -17.09
CA LYS A 96 3.28 -9.24 -16.92
C LYS A 96 3.95 -9.21 -15.54
N GLY A 97 3.71 -8.16 -14.75
CA GLY A 97 4.28 -7.99 -13.42
C GLY A 97 3.22 -8.03 -12.32
N LEU A 98 2.32 -7.05 -12.31
CA LEU A 98 1.38 -6.88 -11.20
C LEU A 98 0.31 -7.98 -11.13
N TYR A 99 -0.34 -8.32 -12.25
CA TYR A 99 -1.37 -9.37 -12.24
C TYR A 99 -0.85 -10.77 -11.88
N PRO A 100 0.32 -11.22 -12.37
CA PRO A 100 0.92 -12.46 -11.91
C PRO A 100 1.21 -12.47 -10.41
N GLU A 101 1.69 -11.37 -9.85
CA GLU A 101 1.97 -11.28 -8.40
C GLU A 101 0.68 -11.35 -7.57
N ILE A 102 -0.38 -10.63 -7.96
CA ILE A 102 -1.70 -10.73 -7.31
C ILE A 102 -2.26 -12.15 -7.44
N ALA A 103 -2.09 -12.77 -8.61
CA ALA A 103 -2.54 -14.14 -8.86
C ALA A 103 -1.83 -15.15 -7.97
N ARG A 104 -0.52 -14.99 -7.75
CA ARG A 104 0.30 -15.81 -6.85
C ARG A 104 -0.18 -15.70 -5.41
N ILE A 105 -0.39 -14.48 -4.91
CA ILE A 105 -0.84 -14.21 -3.54
C ILE A 105 -2.23 -14.82 -3.30
N ASN A 106 -3.13 -14.75 -4.29
CA ASN A 106 -4.52 -15.19 -4.16
C ASN A 106 -4.78 -16.59 -4.75
N GLN A 107 -3.75 -17.37 -5.07
CA GLN A 107 -3.83 -18.73 -5.62
C GLN A 107 -4.80 -18.84 -6.83
N THR A 108 -4.70 -17.90 -7.77
CA THR A 108 -5.55 -17.78 -8.94
C THR A 108 -4.72 -17.53 -10.20
N THR A 109 -5.35 -17.11 -11.30
CA THR A 109 -4.66 -16.81 -12.57
C THR A 109 -4.70 -15.31 -12.89
N SER A 110 -3.68 -14.82 -13.60
CA SER A 110 -3.59 -13.42 -14.03
C SER A 110 -4.82 -12.98 -14.84
N SER A 111 -5.36 -13.86 -15.67
CA SER A 111 -6.57 -13.59 -16.46
C SER A 111 -7.82 -13.43 -15.59
N LYS A 112 -7.94 -14.22 -14.52
CA LYS A 112 -9.03 -14.05 -13.54
C LYS A 112 -8.88 -12.74 -12.79
N VAL A 113 -7.68 -12.40 -12.36
CA VAL A 113 -7.39 -11.11 -11.69
C VAL A 113 -7.79 -9.95 -12.59
N GLU A 114 -7.32 -9.92 -13.84
CA GLU A 114 -7.64 -8.86 -14.80
C GLU A 114 -9.16 -8.71 -15.00
N ARG A 115 -9.87 -9.80 -15.21
CA ARG A 115 -11.32 -9.79 -15.42
C ARG A 115 -12.08 -9.31 -14.18
N ALA A 116 -11.72 -9.79 -13.00
CA ALA A 116 -12.35 -9.40 -11.75
C ALA A 116 -12.11 -7.90 -11.43
N VAL A 117 -10.88 -7.41 -11.64
CA VAL A 117 -10.55 -5.98 -11.52
C VAL A 117 -11.41 -5.15 -12.47
N ARG A 118 -11.46 -5.52 -13.75
CA ARG A 118 -12.27 -4.83 -14.77
C ARG A 118 -13.73 -4.77 -14.36
N TYR A 119 -14.29 -5.88 -13.93
CA TYR A 119 -15.68 -5.98 -13.51
C TYR A 119 -15.98 -5.09 -12.29
N ALA A 120 -15.08 -5.07 -11.30
CA ALA A 120 -15.23 -4.23 -10.12
C ALA A 120 -15.19 -2.72 -10.46
N ILE A 121 -14.28 -2.32 -11.34
CA ILE A 121 -14.18 -0.93 -11.84
C ILE A 121 -15.46 -0.56 -12.60
N GLU A 122 -15.97 -1.43 -13.47
CA GLU A 122 -17.22 -1.18 -14.20
C GLU A 122 -18.43 -1.00 -13.30
N ASN A 123 -18.55 -1.82 -12.26
CA ASN A 123 -19.62 -1.69 -11.28
C ASN A 123 -19.50 -0.40 -10.44
N SER A 124 -18.27 -0.04 -10.06
CA SER A 124 -18.00 1.24 -9.42
C SER A 124 -18.41 2.41 -10.33
N TRP A 125 -18.04 2.35 -11.61
CA TRP A 125 -18.23 3.44 -12.57
C TRP A 125 -19.71 3.75 -12.85
N LYS A 126 -20.57 2.75 -12.81
CA LYS A 126 -22.02 2.88 -13.05
C LYS A 126 -22.76 3.60 -11.90
N LYS A 127 -22.14 3.79 -10.74
CA LYS A 127 -22.80 4.39 -9.57
C LYS A 127 -22.59 5.89 -9.52
N ASP A 128 -23.65 6.65 -9.77
CA ASP A 128 -23.65 8.11 -9.75
C ASP A 128 -23.32 8.74 -8.39
N ALA A 129 -23.65 8.04 -7.31
CA ALA A 129 -23.48 8.54 -5.94
C ALA A 129 -22.01 8.86 -5.56
N TYR A 130 -21.04 8.37 -6.33
CA TYR A 130 -19.61 8.49 -6.04
C TYR A 130 -18.87 9.40 -7.03
N ARG A 131 -19.56 10.37 -7.63
CA ARG A 131 -19.00 11.24 -8.69
C ARG A 131 -17.90 12.19 -8.21
N GLY A 132 -17.92 12.65 -6.95
CA GLY A 132 -17.01 13.66 -6.45
C GLY A 132 -15.54 13.29 -6.65
N LEU A 133 -15.07 12.24 -5.98
CA LEU A 133 -13.68 11.79 -6.06
C LEU A 133 -13.32 11.28 -7.46
N LYS A 134 -14.26 10.62 -8.17
CA LYS A 134 -14.03 10.18 -9.56
C LYS A 134 -13.70 11.34 -10.47
N ARG A 135 -14.45 12.44 -10.41
CA ARG A 135 -14.19 13.63 -11.22
C ARG A 135 -12.83 14.24 -10.90
N THR A 136 -12.48 14.31 -9.62
CA THR A 136 -11.21 14.86 -9.18
C THR A 136 -10.02 14.03 -9.67
N LEU A 137 -10.09 12.70 -9.52
CA LEU A 137 -8.98 11.81 -9.85
C LEU A 137 -8.84 11.54 -11.36
N PHE A 138 -9.96 11.37 -12.05
CA PHE A 138 -9.93 10.91 -13.44
C PHE A 138 -10.29 12.01 -14.45
N GLN A 139 -10.50 13.25 -13.97
CA GLN A 139 -10.84 14.41 -14.80
C GLN A 139 -11.97 14.10 -15.80
N THR A 140 -12.93 13.27 -15.40
CA THR A 140 -14.01 12.83 -16.28
C THR A 140 -14.94 14.00 -16.60
N SER A 141 -15.10 14.28 -17.87
CA SER A 141 -16.21 15.08 -18.38
C SER A 141 -17.54 14.32 -18.21
N ILE A 142 -18.65 15.00 -18.37
CA ILE A 142 -20.01 14.55 -17.97
C ILE A 142 -20.51 13.27 -18.69
N ASP A 143 -19.80 12.74 -19.67
CA ASP A 143 -20.23 11.57 -20.47
C ASP A 143 -19.65 10.26 -19.93
N GLU A 144 -20.29 9.76 -18.87
CA GLU A 144 -19.84 8.61 -18.05
C GLU A 144 -19.66 7.27 -18.80
N LYS A 145 -20.28 7.11 -19.95
CA LYS A 145 -20.18 5.83 -20.71
C LYS A 145 -18.91 5.73 -21.54
N LYS A 146 -18.29 6.87 -21.87
CA LYS A 146 -17.08 6.93 -22.70
C LYS A 146 -15.79 7.03 -21.90
N ASP A 147 -15.86 7.54 -20.68
CA ASP A 147 -14.67 7.96 -19.91
C ASP A 147 -14.23 6.96 -18.82
N LYS A 148 -14.70 5.71 -18.89
CA LYS A 148 -14.24 4.68 -17.95
C LYS A 148 -12.75 4.42 -18.14
N PRO A 149 -11.91 4.55 -17.08
CA PRO A 149 -10.49 4.30 -17.17
C PRO A 149 -10.18 2.83 -17.46
N THR A 150 -9.05 2.57 -18.09
CA THR A 150 -8.49 1.22 -18.15
C THR A 150 -8.09 0.77 -16.75
N ASN A 151 -7.97 -0.54 -16.52
CA ASN A 151 -7.50 -1.09 -15.24
C ASN A 151 -6.16 -0.47 -14.82
N SER A 152 -5.24 -0.33 -15.79
CA SER A 152 -3.91 0.26 -15.56
C SER A 152 -4.02 1.71 -15.10
N HIS A 153 -4.78 2.52 -15.82
CA HIS A 153 -4.98 3.92 -15.49
C HIS A 153 -5.65 4.08 -14.11
N TYR A 154 -6.67 3.27 -13.82
CA TYR A 154 -7.38 3.28 -12.54
C TYR A 154 -6.43 3.02 -11.36
N ILE A 155 -5.66 1.92 -11.43
CA ILE A 155 -4.73 1.54 -10.36
C ILE A 155 -3.63 2.58 -10.19
N SER A 156 -3.00 3.03 -11.28
CA SER A 156 -1.88 3.98 -11.21
C SER A 156 -2.32 5.34 -10.68
N THR A 157 -3.49 5.83 -11.06
CA THR A 157 -4.05 7.10 -10.56
C THR A 157 -4.31 7.05 -9.05
N ILE A 158 -4.85 5.93 -8.54
CA ILE A 158 -5.10 5.80 -7.10
C ILE A 158 -3.79 5.67 -6.33
N VAL A 159 -2.81 4.93 -6.85
CA VAL A 159 -1.49 4.83 -6.23
C VAL A 159 -0.84 6.22 -6.11
N ASP A 160 -0.89 7.01 -7.18
CA ASP A 160 -0.35 8.36 -7.20
C ASP A 160 -1.08 9.27 -6.20
N TYR A 161 -2.41 9.24 -6.20
CA TYR A 161 -3.23 10.01 -5.26
C TYR A 161 -2.89 9.70 -3.79
N ILE A 162 -2.83 8.43 -3.40
CA ILE A 162 -2.54 8.03 -2.02
C ILE A 162 -1.13 8.43 -1.61
N LYS A 163 -0.16 8.37 -2.51
CA LYS A 163 1.21 8.83 -2.26
C LYS A 163 1.30 10.32 -1.97
N HIS A 164 0.48 11.13 -2.60
CA HIS A 164 0.45 12.58 -2.40
C HIS A 164 -0.38 13.03 -1.18
N LEU A 165 -1.13 12.11 -0.55
CA LEU A 165 -1.82 12.38 0.72
C LEU A 165 -0.89 12.28 1.95
N ASN A 166 0.38 11.91 1.74
CA ASN A 166 1.38 11.75 2.83
C ASN A 166 2.24 13.00 3.02
#